data_fe95c7bb18cfa44ef092aa201f01b336
#
_entry.id   fe95c7bb18cfa44ef092aa201f01b336
#
_cell.length_a   1.000
_cell.length_b   1.000
_cell.length_c   1.000
_cell.angle_alpha   90.00
_cell.angle_beta   90.00
_cell.angle_gamma   90.00
#
_symmetry.space_group_name_H-M   'P 1'
#
loop_
_entity.id
_entity.type
_entity.pdbx_description
1 polymer ?
#
loop_
_entity_poly.entity_id
_entity_poly.type
_entity_poly.pdbx_seq_one_letter_code
_entity_poly.pdbx_strand_id
1 'polypeptide(L)'
;QDLYDHASLAALADTLVARYGSGSLASQDTSDLSPPVPPNILRFLEGGLVEAGSWRVPLVLRTGSSVSSDDIRAVLTTVINHHDVLRMRVSKRAGIWEQQISEPGEFTALKEASLPAGVGPGTPQEHDALTAMIAETVAGQDLSSLPLTATRVVDAQGESRFLVLTVHQMIYDATSRDVLATDLLTAFGQRLAGQDIALEPATATWREWSQRCAALATHPAVLDSRNYWMDNAAKATVRLAGLDTGADTAGAPHAGDLRKLATALTPEQTSQFDNARRLLQSSIDEILLAALARTIAVTVGDGLVSVDLAGTGRAVLRPDLDLRRTIGWSSTIYPIALPCMDSAGASAPQLLSEVSRTLDAVPHHGIGYGLLRYLHAPTAEVLAAASPSDIFVSYLGMIPEWQESDAPVQFDGENGLAIRETLPGLGHPLELRAYRHGGELHMDWWYDCRRVRSGTAEALAEQFPAILIELIGEAVAGGEDSSDDEDEDEALALVDLSAAVLDDDE
;
A
#
# COMPACT_ATOMS: atom_id res chain seq x y z
N GLN A 1 -9.09 18.55 11.58
CA GLN A 1 -9.57 19.81 12.20
C GLN A 1 -10.65 20.44 11.31
N ASP A 2 -10.44 20.59 9.99
CA ASP A 2 -11.45 21.13 9.06
C ASP A 2 -12.79 20.37 9.04
N LEU A 3 -12.78 19.08 9.39
CA LEU A 3 -13.99 18.23 9.47
C LEU A 3 -14.87 18.55 10.70
N TYR A 4 -14.26 19.06 11.77
CA TYR A 4 -14.95 19.42 13.01
C TYR A 4 -15.39 20.88 13.04
N ASP A 5 -14.74 21.76 12.26
CA ASP A 5 -15.00 23.18 12.24
C ASP A 5 -16.18 23.60 11.31
N HIS A 6 -16.77 22.62 10.57
CA HIS A 6 -17.86 22.90 9.62
C HIS A 6 -19.14 22.17 9.93
N ALA A 7 -20.24 22.91 10.07
CA ALA A 7 -21.57 22.41 10.41
C ALA A 7 -22.22 21.51 9.32
N SER A 8 -21.64 21.41 8.13
CA SER A 8 -22.12 20.55 7.06
C SER A 8 -21.02 20.22 6.05
N LEU A 9 -21.16 19.06 5.36
CA LEU A 9 -20.26 18.67 4.24
C LEU A 9 -20.22 19.70 3.12
N ALA A 10 -21.32 20.44 2.88
CA ALA A 10 -21.35 21.51 1.89
C ALA A 10 -20.47 22.70 2.30
N ALA A 11 -20.53 23.12 3.58
CA ALA A 11 -19.69 24.20 4.09
C ALA A 11 -18.20 23.82 4.11
N LEU A 12 -17.88 22.55 4.37
CA LEU A 12 -16.52 22.02 4.24
C LEU A 12 -16.05 22.06 2.78
N ALA A 13 -16.90 21.62 1.85
CA ALA A 13 -16.58 21.65 0.41
C ALA A 13 -16.33 23.08 -0.08
N ASP A 14 -17.18 24.04 0.30
CA ASP A 14 -17.04 25.45 -0.06
C ASP A 14 -15.73 26.04 0.52
N THR A 15 -15.36 25.68 1.73
CA THR A 15 -14.11 26.13 2.36
C THR A 15 -12.88 25.52 1.68
N LEU A 16 -12.94 24.25 1.31
CA LEU A 16 -11.87 23.59 0.57
C LEU A 16 -11.72 24.20 -0.84
N VAL A 17 -12.83 24.48 -1.52
CA VAL A 17 -12.82 25.20 -2.81
C VAL A 17 -12.28 26.62 -2.68
N ALA A 18 -12.66 27.36 -1.63
CA ALA A 18 -12.14 28.71 -1.38
C ALA A 18 -10.66 28.71 -1.03
N ARG A 19 -10.18 27.72 -0.27
CA ARG A 19 -8.79 27.61 0.20
C ARG A 19 -7.83 27.11 -0.90
N TYR A 20 -8.30 26.21 -1.76
CA TYR A 20 -7.47 25.57 -2.79
C TYR A 20 -7.81 25.97 -4.22
N GLY A 21 -8.84 26.78 -4.40
CA GLY A 21 -9.22 27.43 -5.66
C GLY A 21 -9.86 26.49 -6.70
N SER A 22 -10.86 27.01 -7.39
CA SER A 22 -11.52 26.37 -8.54
C SER A 22 -10.74 26.56 -9.86
N GLY A 23 -9.42 26.69 -9.81
CA GLY A 23 -8.61 26.79 -11.01
C GLY A 23 -8.67 25.50 -11.81
N SER A 24 -9.57 25.43 -12.77
CA SER A 24 -9.58 24.40 -13.81
C SER A 24 -8.20 24.35 -14.45
N LEU A 25 -7.49 23.22 -14.27
CA LEU A 25 -6.40 22.90 -15.18
C LEU A 25 -7.07 22.68 -16.53
N ALA A 26 -6.73 23.54 -17.50
CA ALA A 26 -7.21 23.38 -18.87
C ALA A 26 -7.06 21.91 -19.27
N SER A 27 -8.13 21.30 -19.77
CA SER A 27 -8.10 19.97 -20.33
C SER A 27 -7.05 19.94 -21.43
N GLN A 28 -5.88 19.35 -21.16
CA GLN A 28 -4.92 19.03 -22.20
C GLN A 28 -5.56 17.97 -23.10
N ASP A 29 -5.26 18.07 -24.37
CA ASP A 29 -5.74 17.18 -25.43
C ASP A 29 -5.66 15.71 -24.99
N THR A 30 -6.80 15.04 -24.88
CA THR A 30 -6.93 13.67 -24.39
C THR A 30 -6.45 12.62 -25.41
N SER A 31 -5.91 13.03 -26.55
CA SER A 31 -5.41 12.18 -27.63
C SER A 31 -4.03 11.58 -27.41
N ASP A 32 -3.31 11.97 -26.34
CA ASP A 32 -1.96 11.47 -26.08
C ASP A 32 -2.00 10.09 -25.41
N LEU A 33 -1.62 9.06 -26.17
CA LEU A 33 -1.49 7.67 -25.69
C LEU A 33 -0.27 7.45 -24.78
N SER A 34 0.57 8.44 -24.58
CA SER A 34 1.80 8.39 -23.78
C SER A 34 1.77 9.41 -22.64
N PRO A 35 0.90 9.26 -21.64
CA PRO A 35 0.88 10.17 -20.50
C PRO A 35 2.22 10.11 -19.72
N PRO A 36 2.58 11.14 -18.91
CA PRO A 36 3.76 11.10 -18.06
C PRO A 36 3.78 9.92 -17.12
N VAL A 37 4.96 9.31 -16.87
CA VAL A 37 5.09 8.19 -15.91
C VAL A 37 4.97 8.74 -14.48
N PRO A 38 4.03 8.22 -13.65
CA PRO A 38 3.88 8.67 -12.28
C PRO A 38 5.07 8.32 -11.37
N PRO A 39 5.23 9.06 -10.23
CA PRO A 39 6.39 8.94 -9.34
C PRO A 39 6.69 7.52 -8.85
N ASN A 40 5.67 6.76 -8.44
CA ASN A 40 5.88 5.41 -7.89
C ASN A 40 6.42 4.43 -8.94
N ILE A 41 5.94 4.55 -10.18
CA ILE A 41 6.46 3.73 -11.28
C ILE A 41 7.92 4.11 -11.56
N LEU A 42 8.25 5.42 -11.61
CA LEU A 42 9.64 5.87 -11.79
C LEU A 42 10.53 5.37 -10.66
N ARG A 43 10.06 5.42 -9.41
CA ARG A 43 10.80 4.90 -8.26
C ARG A 43 11.12 3.41 -8.41
N PHE A 44 10.11 2.61 -8.75
CA PHE A 44 10.29 1.18 -9.00
C PHE A 44 11.30 0.91 -10.12
N LEU A 45 11.22 1.68 -11.22
CA LEU A 45 12.09 1.52 -12.38
C LEU A 45 13.55 1.98 -12.14
N GLU A 46 13.77 2.84 -11.13
CA GLU A 46 15.12 3.30 -10.77
C GLU A 46 15.89 2.30 -9.89
N GLY A 47 15.23 1.63 -8.97
CA GLY A 47 15.93 0.86 -7.93
C GLY A 47 15.24 -0.41 -7.45
N GLY A 48 14.24 -0.91 -8.19
CA GLY A 48 13.46 -2.09 -7.81
C GLY A 48 14.21 -3.42 -7.89
N LEU A 49 13.51 -4.48 -8.23
CA LEU A 49 14.08 -5.81 -8.46
C LEU A 49 14.82 -5.89 -9.80
N VAL A 50 15.85 -6.73 -9.88
CA VAL A 50 16.50 -7.06 -11.16
C VAL A 50 15.49 -7.72 -12.09
N GLU A 51 14.70 -8.67 -11.59
CA GLU A 51 13.61 -9.33 -12.30
C GLU A 51 12.33 -8.48 -12.28
N ALA A 52 12.40 -7.23 -12.73
CA ALA A 52 11.31 -6.25 -12.63
C ALA A 52 9.98 -6.74 -13.20
N GLY A 53 9.98 -7.49 -14.31
CA GLY A 53 8.78 -8.04 -14.93
C GLY A 53 8.06 -9.11 -14.08
N SER A 54 8.78 -9.74 -13.15
CA SER A 54 8.25 -10.78 -12.25
C SER A 54 7.58 -10.20 -10.99
N TRP A 55 7.62 -8.89 -10.79
CA TRP A 55 6.97 -8.25 -9.64
C TRP A 55 5.45 -8.20 -9.81
N ARG A 56 4.81 -9.36 -9.63
CA ARG A 56 3.39 -9.58 -9.89
C ARG A 56 2.66 -10.22 -8.72
N VAL A 57 1.40 -9.85 -8.56
CA VAL A 57 0.45 -10.49 -7.64
C VAL A 57 -0.39 -11.50 -8.42
N PRO A 58 -0.47 -12.75 -8.00
CA PRO A 58 -1.44 -13.69 -8.51
C PRO A 58 -2.83 -13.43 -7.90
N LEU A 59 -3.86 -13.56 -8.74
CA LEU A 59 -5.26 -13.60 -8.36
C LEU A 59 -5.83 -14.90 -8.91
N VAL A 60 -6.28 -15.78 -8.04
CA VAL A 60 -6.82 -17.09 -8.41
C VAL A 60 -8.32 -17.10 -8.21
N LEU A 61 -9.05 -17.45 -9.26
CA LEU A 61 -10.49 -17.66 -9.19
C LEU A 61 -10.77 -19.15 -9.45
N ARG A 62 -11.55 -19.78 -8.58
CA ARG A 62 -12.16 -21.09 -8.86
C ARG A 62 -13.27 -20.88 -9.88
N THR A 63 -13.31 -21.73 -10.88
CA THR A 63 -14.30 -21.69 -11.95
C THR A 63 -15.06 -23.00 -12.03
N GLY A 64 -16.38 -22.95 -12.19
CA GLY A 64 -17.19 -24.11 -12.49
C GLY A 64 -16.87 -24.67 -13.88
N SER A 65 -17.14 -25.97 -14.10
CA SER A 65 -16.89 -26.66 -15.35
C SER A 65 -17.62 -26.03 -16.57
N SER A 66 -18.70 -25.31 -16.29
CA SER A 66 -19.50 -24.62 -17.32
C SER A 66 -18.84 -23.33 -17.84
N VAL A 67 -17.80 -22.83 -17.20
CA VAL A 67 -17.13 -21.58 -17.62
C VAL A 67 -16.23 -21.86 -18.82
N SER A 68 -16.60 -21.30 -19.95
CA SER A 68 -15.86 -21.49 -21.21
C SER A 68 -14.73 -20.49 -21.40
N SER A 69 -13.78 -20.80 -22.30
CA SER A 69 -12.74 -19.84 -22.70
C SER A 69 -13.32 -18.56 -23.31
N ASP A 70 -14.48 -18.64 -23.98
CA ASP A 70 -15.14 -17.48 -24.59
C ASP A 70 -15.76 -16.58 -23.51
N ASP A 71 -16.32 -17.16 -22.44
CA ASP A 71 -16.81 -16.39 -21.30
C ASP A 71 -15.66 -15.64 -20.63
N ILE A 72 -14.53 -16.32 -20.39
CA ILE A 72 -13.33 -15.69 -19.82
C ILE A 72 -12.83 -14.56 -20.72
N ARG A 73 -12.73 -14.78 -22.03
CA ARG A 73 -12.28 -13.72 -22.97
C ARG A 73 -13.24 -12.53 -22.99
N ALA A 74 -14.54 -12.75 -22.99
CA ALA A 74 -15.54 -11.69 -22.98
C ALA A 74 -15.43 -10.84 -21.70
N VAL A 75 -15.33 -11.48 -20.54
CA VAL A 75 -15.16 -10.81 -19.24
C VAL A 75 -13.85 -10.01 -19.22
N LEU A 76 -12.71 -10.63 -19.54
CA LEU A 76 -11.42 -9.96 -19.54
C LEU A 76 -11.34 -8.82 -20.55
N THR A 77 -11.93 -8.98 -21.74
CA THR A 77 -12.03 -7.90 -22.72
C THR A 77 -12.76 -6.69 -22.14
N THR A 78 -13.88 -6.92 -21.48
CA THR A 78 -14.66 -5.82 -20.89
C THR A 78 -13.90 -5.15 -19.73
N VAL A 79 -13.35 -5.91 -18.79
CA VAL A 79 -12.63 -5.37 -17.62
C VAL A 79 -11.36 -4.63 -18.07
N ILE A 80 -10.58 -5.19 -19.00
CA ILE A 80 -9.35 -4.57 -19.51
C ILE A 80 -9.65 -3.27 -20.28
N ASN A 81 -10.75 -3.24 -21.03
CA ASN A 81 -11.16 -2.04 -21.76
C ASN A 81 -11.74 -0.97 -20.82
N HIS A 82 -12.38 -1.39 -19.74
CA HIS A 82 -12.94 -0.48 -18.74
C HIS A 82 -11.85 0.28 -17.96
N HIS A 83 -10.74 -0.38 -17.63
CA HIS A 83 -9.62 0.21 -16.90
C HIS A 83 -8.40 0.39 -17.81
N ASP A 84 -8.11 1.62 -18.18
CA ASP A 84 -7.06 1.98 -19.14
C ASP A 84 -5.67 1.51 -18.74
N VAL A 85 -5.35 1.52 -17.43
CA VAL A 85 -4.05 1.08 -16.90
C VAL A 85 -3.77 -0.41 -17.18
N LEU A 86 -4.80 -1.26 -17.34
CA LEU A 86 -4.62 -2.67 -17.68
C LEU A 86 -4.11 -2.89 -19.12
N ARG A 87 -4.09 -1.83 -19.93
CA ARG A 87 -3.53 -1.81 -21.29
C ARG A 87 -2.18 -1.06 -21.36
N MET A 88 -1.64 -0.65 -20.20
CA MET A 88 -0.39 0.09 -20.12
C MET A 88 0.82 -0.82 -20.40
N ARG A 89 1.82 -0.27 -21.06
CA ARG A 89 3.18 -0.82 -21.18
C ARG A 89 4.18 0.23 -20.82
N VAL A 90 5.31 -0.20 -20.29
CA VAL A 90 6.43 0.67 -19.93
C VAL A 90 7.65 0.27 -20.73
N SER A 91 8.34 1.25 -21.27
CA SER A 91 9.58 1.04 -22.04
C SER A 91 10.58 2.16 -21.76
N LYS A 92 11.86 1.89 -21.98
CA LYS A 92 12.92 2.90 -21.88
C LYS A 92 13.39 3.29 -23.27
N ARG A 93 13.21 4.56 -23.63
CA ARG A 93 13.62 5.09 -24.93
C ARG A 93 14.61 6.25 -24.72
N ALA A 94 15.76 6.19 -25.37
CA ALA A 94 16.83 7.19 -25.21
C ALA A 94 17.18 7.53 -23.74
N GLY A 95 17.11 6.53 -22.85
CA GLY A 95 17.40 6.70 -21.42
C GLY A 95 16.22 7.18 -20.57
N ILE A 96 15.11 7.57 -21.17
CA ILE A 96 13.90 8.07 -20.49
C ILE A 96 12.86 6.95 -20.44
N TRP A 97 12.20 6.80 -19.29
CA TRP A 97 11.09 5.90 -19.13
C TRP A 97 9.79 6.54 -19.67
N GLU A 98 9.10 5.78 -20.49
CA GLU A 98 7.83 6.15 -21.11
C GLU A 98 6.78 5.09 -20.79
N GLN A 99 5.54 5.50 -20.56
CA GLN A 99 4.39 4.61 -20.54
C GLN A 99 3.51 4.87 -21.76
N GLN A 100 2.92 3.79 -22.28
CA GLN A 100 1.99 3.83 -23.39
C GLN A 100 0.73 3.03 -23.01
N ILE A 101 -0.44 3.64 -23.19
CA ILE A 101 -1.74 3.00 -22.98
C ILE A 101 -2.31 2.66 -24.36
N SER A 102 -2.46 1.38 -24.65
CA SER A 102 -3.01 0.92 -25.92
C SER A 102 -4.51 1.26 -26.03
N GLU A 103 -4.99 1.40 -27.25
CA GLU A 103 -6.43 1.54 -27.51
C GLU A 103 -7.20 0.29 -27.02
N PRO A 104 -8.49 0.45 -26.66
CA PRO A 104 -9.37 -0.69 -26.38
C PRO A 104 -9.38 -1.73 -27.51
N GLY A 105 -9.44 -3.00 -27.14
CA GLY A 105 -9.44 -4.09 -28.11
C GLY A 105 -9.82 -5.41 -27.45
N GLU A 106 -9.91 -6.46 -28.25
CA GLU A 106 -10.21 -7.80 -27.78
C GLU A 106 -9.02 -8.41 -27.03
N PHE A 107 -9.29 -9.05 -25.87
CA PHE A 107 -8.28 -9.80 -25.14
C PHE A 107 -8.09 -11.19 -25.74
N THR A 108 -7.00 -11.39 -26.46
CA THR A 108 -6.67 -12.66 -27.15
C THR A 108 -5.61 -13.49 -26.45
N ALA A 109 -4.95 -12.95 -25.41
CA ALA A 109 -3.78 -13.54 -24.78
C ALA A 109 -4.11 -14.56 -23.65
N LEU A 110 -5.32 -15.17 -23.67
CA LEU A 110 -5.69 -16.23 -22.72
C LEU A 110 -4.85 -17.48 -23.00
N LYS A 111 -4.04 -17.88 -22.01
CA LYS A 111 -3.30 -19.14 -22.01
C LYS A 111 -4.16 -20.25 -21.44
N GLU A 112 -3.82 -21.51 -21.74
CA GLU A 112 -4.43 -22.69 -21.14
C GLU A 112 -3.33 -23.59 -20.58
N ALA A 113 -3.59 -24.14 -19.38
CA ALA A 113 -2.73 -25.11 -18.72
C ALA A 113 -3.60 -26.23 -18.14
N SER A 114 -3.03 -27.43 -18.00
CA SER A 114 -3.74 -28.58 -17.46
C SER A 114 -3.17 -29.00 -16.13
N LEU A 115 -4.04 -29.34 -15.17
CA LEU A 115 -3.61 -29.99 -13.92
C LEU A 115 -3.06 -31.38 -14.24
N PRO A 116 -2.05 -31.86 -13.46
CA PRO A 116 -1.56 -33.22 -13.60
C PRO A 116 -2.69 -34.26 -13.42
N ALA A 117 -2.59 -35.38 -14.13
CA ALA A 117 -3.58 -36.46 -14.01
C ALA A 117 -3.66 -37.00 -12.58
N GLY A 118 -4.87 -37.17 -12.06
CA GLY A 118 -5.13 -37.71 -10.71
C GLY A 118 -5.15 -36.64 -9.60
N VAL A 119 -4.94 -35.36 -9.92
CA VAL A 119 -5.10 -34.27 -8.97
C VAL A 119 -6.58 -33.98 -8.76
N GLY A 120 -7.05 -34.21 -7.53
CA GLY A 120 -8.45 -33.94 -7.13
C GLY A 120 -8.63 -32.54 -6.56
N PRO A 121 -9.91 -32.08 -6.50
CA PRO A 121 -10.24 -30.78 -5.91
C PRO A 121 -9.89 -30.68 -4.43
N GLY A 122 -9.33 -29.53 -4.01
CA GLY A 122 -9.00 -29.25 -2.60
C GLY A 122 -7.87 -30.11 -2.02
N THR A 123 -7.08 -30.77 -2.86
CA THR A 123 -5.96 -31.59 -2.40
C THR A 123 -4.66 -30.77 -2.32
N PRO A 124 -3.71 -31.14 -1.43
CA PRO A 124 -2.38 -30.51 -1.40
C PRO A 124 -1.68 -30.52 -2.76
N GLN A 125 -1.89 -31.59 -3.55
CA GLN A 125 -1.33 -31.71 -4.90
C GLN A 125 -1.91 -30.68 -5.87
N GLU A 126 -3.18 -30.30 -5.73
CA GLU A 126 -3.79 -29.21 -6.51
C GLU A 126 -3.13 -27.86 -6.16
N HIS A 127 -2.94 -27.58 -4.87
CA HIS A 127 -2.27 -26.38 -4.40
C HIS A 127 -0.82 -26.30 -4.91
N ASP A 128 -0.06 -27.38 -4.80
CA ASP A 128 1.33 -27.44 -5.26
C ASP A 128 1.43 -27.22 -6.78
N ALA A 129 0.53 -27.83 -7.55
CA ALA A 129 0.46 -27.65 -9.00
C ALA A 129 0.13 -26.22 -9.42
N LEU A 130 -0.83 -25.59 -8.74
CA LEU A 130 -1.17 -24.17 -8.97
C LEU A 130 -0.02 -23.24 -8.61
N THR A 131 0.63 -23.45 -7.48
CA THR A 131 1.79 -22.66 -7.04
C THR A 131 2.92 -22.75 -8.06
N ALA A 132 3.23 -23.95 -8.56
CA ALA A 132 4.25 -24.11 -9.60
C ALA A 132 3.88 -23.41 -10.91
N MET A 133 2.62 -23.51 -11.37
CA MET A 133 2.15 -22.81 -12.56
C MET A 133 2.19 -21.29 -12.42
N ILE A 134 1.84 -20.76 -11.25
CA ILE A 134 1.92 -19.32 -10.95
C ILE A 134 3.38 -18.87 -11.04
N ALA A 135 4.30 -19.59 -10.38
CA ALA A 135 5.72 -19.27 -10.39
C ALA A 135 6.29 -19.26 -11.82
N GLU A 136 5.95 -20.27 -12.64
CA GLU A 136 6.36 -20.34 -14.04
C GLU A 136 5.78 -19.19 -14.88
N THR A 137 4.49 -18.85 -14.66
CA THR A 137 3.84 -17.74 -15.38
C THR A 137 4.49 -16.42 -15.04
N VAL A 138 4.86 -16.18 -13.79
CA VAL A 138 5.48 -14.94 -13.30
C VAL A 138 6.93 -14.84 -13.81
N ALA A 139 7.72 -15.91 -13.74
CA ALA A 139 9.13 -15.91 -14.11
C ALA A 139 9.39 -15.58 -15.59
N GLY A 140 8.44 -15.82 -16.47
CA GLY A 140 8.57 -15.56 -17.92
C GLY A 140 8.14 -14.15 -18.36
N GLN A 141 7.84 -13.24 -17.44
CA GLN A 141 7.32 -11.90 -17.76
C GLN A 141 8.40 -10.84 -17.78
N ASP A 142 8.23 -9.85 -18.66
CA ASP A 142 9.02 -8.63 -18.69
C ASP A 142 8.12 -7.37 -18.61
N LEU A 143 8.75 -6.19 -18.58
CA LEU A 143 8.01 -4.91 -18.48
C LEU A 143 7.25 -4.54 -19.76
N SER A 144 7.59 -5.15 -20.92
CA SER A 144 6.89 -4.94 -22.18
C SER A 144 5.61 -5.77 -22.30
N SER A 145 5.45 -6.77 -21.42
CA SER A 145 4.24 -7.58 -21.30
C SER A 145 3.08 -6.74 -20.78
N LEU A 146 1.84 -7.17 -21.09
CA LEU A 146 0.65 -6.54 -20.46
C LEU A 146 0.73 -6.68 -18.94
N PRO A 147 0.30 -5.66 -18.19
CA PRO A 147 0.34 -5.71 -16.75
C PRO A 147 -0.59 -6.76 -16.14
N LEU A 148 -1.60 -7.22 -16.88
CA LEU A 148 -2.45 -8.35 -16.51
C LEU A 148 -2.25 -9.50 -17.51
N THR A 149 -1.98 -10.71 -16.98
CA THR A 149 -1.97 -11.95 -17.77
C THR A 149 -3.03 -12.93 -17.23
N ALA A 150 -3.47 -13.85 -18.06
CA ALA A 150 -4.53 -14.80 -17.72
C ALA A 150 -4.20 -16.20 -18.22
N THR A 151 -4.37 -17.19 -17.34
CA THR A 151 -4.24 -18.61 -17.66
C THR A 151 -5.48 -19.36 -17.17
N ARG A 152 -6.22 -19.99 -18.09
CA ARG A 152 -7.29 -20.94 -17.76
C ARG A 152 -6.63 -22.26 -17.39
N VAL A 153 -6.96 -22.80 -16.22
CA VAL A 153 -6.48 -24.09 -15.76
C VAL A 153 -7.62 -25.10 -15.87
N VAL A 154 -7.36 -26.20 -16.57
CA VAL A 154 -8.33 -27.27 -16.80
C VAL A 154 -7.88 -28.56 -16.13
N ASP A 155 -8.84 -29.44 -15.83
CA ASP A 155 -8.53 -30.80 -15.37
C ASP A 155 -8.18 -31.74 -16.55
N ALA A 156 -7.97 -33.04 -16.26
CA ALA A 156 -7.63 -34.05 -17.25
C ALA A 156 -8.76 -34.31 -18.28
N GLN A 157 -9.99 -33.88 -18.01
CA GLN A 157 -11.15 -33.96 -18.91
C GLN A 157 -11.31 -32.70 -19.75
N GLY A 158 -10.48 -31.66 -19.51
CA GLY A 158 -10.57 -30.37 -20.19
C GLY A 158 -11.62 -29.43 -19.59
N GLU A 159 -12.18 -29.77 -18.45
CA GLU A 159 -13.13 -28.91 -17.72
C GLU A 159 -12.43 -27.82 -16.95
N SER A 160 -13.04 -26.63 -16.90
CA SER A 160 -12.47 -25.46 -16.22
C SER A 160 -12.43 -25.69 -14.71
N ARG A 161 -11.29 -25.37 -14.08
CA ARG A 161 -11.07 -25.50 -12.65
C ARG A 161 -10.67 -24.17 -12.03
N PHE A 162 -9.75 -23.45 -12.67
CA PHE A 162 -9.30 -22.17 -12.21
C PHE A 162 -9.06 -21.19 -13.36
N LEU A 163 -9.15 -19.91 -13.02
CA LEU A 163 -8.59 -18.81 -13.79
C LEU A 163 -7.50 -18.17 -12.94
N VAL A 164 -6.26 -18.31 -13.36
CA VAL A 164 -5.10 -17.66 -12.74
C VAL A 164 -4.81 -16.37 -13.47
N LEU A 165 -4.98 -15.25 -12.79
CA LEU A 165 -4.57 -13.93 -13.25
C LEU A 165 -3.26 -13.55 -12.56
N THR A 166 -2.37 -12.85 -13.23
CA THR A 166 -1.24 -12.17 -12.58
C THR A 166 -1.27 -10.69 -12.92
N VAL A 167 -1.16 -9.84 -11.91
CA VAL A 167 -1.20 -8.38 -12.07
C VAL A 167 0.13 -7.80 -11.62
N HIS A 168 0.73 -6.95 -12.46
CA HIS A 168 2.00 -6.30 -12.12
C HIS A 168 1.79 -5.27 -11.01
N GLN A 169 2.65 -5.27 -9.99
CA GLN A 169 2.52 -4.39 -8.82
C GLN A 169 2.59 -2.90 -9.15
N MET A 170 3.27 -2.51 -10.24
CA MET A 170 3.36 -1.09 -10.63
C MET A 170 2.01 -0.45 -11.00
N ILE A 171 0.95 -1.27 -11.16
CA ILE A 171 -0.40 -0.77 -11.43
C ILE A 171 -1.40 -1.18 -10.35
N TYR A 172 -0.93 -1.62 -9.18
CA TYR A 172 -1.77 -2.33 -8.23
C TYR A 172 -1.51 -1.87 -6.79
N ASP A 173 -2.53 -1.34 -6.14
CA ASP A 173 -2.58 -1.04 -4.71
C ASP A 173 -3.79 -1.73 -4.06
N ALA A 174 -3.99 -1.58 -2.77
CA ALA A 174 -5.09 -2.24 -2.04
C ALA A 174 -6.47 -1.88 -2.62
N THR A 175 -6.71 -0.60 -2.96
CA THR A 175 -7.97 -0.18 -3.59
C THR A 175 -8.13 -0.77 -4.99
N SER A 176 -7.04 -0.84 -5.76
CA SER A 176 -7.05 -1.47 -7.09
C SER A 176 -7.44 -2.94 -7.02
N ARG A 177 -6.98 -3.66 -5.97
CA ARG A 177 -7.36 -5.04 -5.70
C ARG A 177 -8.88 -5.17 -5.57
N ASP A 178 -9.47 -4.34 -4.72
CA ASP A 178 -10.89 -4.42 -4.38
C ASP A 178 -11.78 -4.03 -5.58
N VAL A 179 -11.37 -3.02 -6.36
CA VAL A 179 -12.04 -2.63 -7.60
C VAL A 179 -11.97 -3.75 -8.63
N LEU A 180 -10.77 -4.29 -8.90
CA LEU A 180 -10.59 -5.36 -9.89
C LEU A 180 -11.35 -6.63 -9.51
N ALA A 181 -11.33 -7.00 -8.23
CA ALA A 181 -12.08 -8.17 -7.73
C ALA A 181 -13.58 -8.00 -7.92
N THR A 182 -14.12 -6.85 -7.54
CA THR A 182 -15.55 -6.53 -7.68
C THR A 182 -15.99 -6.57 -9.14
N ASP A 183 -15.22 -5.95 -10.04
CA ASP A 183 -15.56 -5.86 -11.45
C ASP A 183 -15.45 -7.21 -12.15
N LEU A 184 -14.47 -8.05 -11.80
CA LEU A 184 -14.36 -9.42 -12.31
C LEU A 184 -15.57 -10.27 -11.91
N LEU A 185 -15.92 -10.29 -10.61
CA LEU A 185 -17.07 -11.09 -10.14
C LEU A 185 -18.39 -10.59 -10.72
N THR A 186 -18.58 -9.27 -10.82
CA THR A 186 -19.75 -8.66 -11.45
C THR A 186 -19.86 -9.07 -12.93
N ALA A 187 -18.77 -8.95 -13.68
CA ALA A 187 -18.72 -9.29 -15.09
C ALA A 187 -19.01 -10.79 -15.34
N PHE A 188 -18.41 -11.68 -14.53
CA PHE A 188 -18.69 -13.11 -14.61
C PHE A 188 -20.16 -13.42 -14.27
N GLY A 189 -20.70 -12.83 -13.19
CA GLY A 189 -22.08 -13.02 -12.78
C GLY A 189 -23.06 -12.65 -13.90
N GLN A 190 -22.90 -11.47 -14.50
CA GLN A 190 -23.73 -11.00 -15.60
C GLN A 190 -23.58 -11.87 -16.86
N ARG A 191 -22.33 -12.19 -17.24
CA ARG A 191 -22.03 -13.01 -18.42
C ARG A 191 -22.66 -14.39 -18.35
N LEU A 192 -22.48 -15.07 -17.21
CA LEU A 192 -22.99 -16.43 -17.00
C LEU A 192 -24.53 -16.47 -16.85
N ALA A 193 -25.14 -15.35 -16.44
CA ALA A 193 -26.58 -15.16 -16.45
C ALA A 193 -27.15 -14.82 -17.87
N GLY A 194 -26.29 -14.73 -18.89
CA GLY A 194 -26.70 -14.36 -20.24
C GLY A 194 -27.07 -12.88 -20.41
N GLN A 195 -26.58 -12.03 -19.52
CA GLN A 195 -26.78 -10.59 -19.54
C GLN A 195 -25.60 -9.88 -20.23
N ASP A 196 -25.82 -8.68 -20.71
CA ASP A 196 -24.76 -7.80 -21.17
C ASP A 196 -23.90 -7.36 -19.95
N ILE A 197 -22.57 -7.33 -20.12
CA ILE A 197 -21.69 -6.90 -19.06
C ILE A 197 -21.74 -5.38 -18.94
N ALA A 198 -22.20 -4.88 -17.79
CA ALA A 198 -22.26 -3.47 -17.44
C ALA A 198 -21.57 -3.24 -16.09
N LEU A 199 -20.36 -2.68 -16.11
CA LEU A 199 -19.60 -2.35 -14.92
C LEU A 199 -19.95 -0.95 -14.43
N GLU A 200 -19.77 -0.71 -13.13
CA GLU A 200 -19.87 0.62 -12.56
C GLU A 200 -18.83 1.56 -13.21
N PRO A 201 -19.21 2.75 -13.66
CA PRO A 201 -18.29 3.66 -14.33
C PRO A 201 -17.04 3.96 -13.51
N ALA A 202 -15.88 3.97 -14.16
CA ALA A 202 -14.65 4.49 -13.56
C ALA A 202 -14.82 5.99 -13.28
N THR A 203 -14.42 6.43 -12.09
CA THR A 203 -14.56 7.84 -11.69
C THR A 203 -13.48 8.73 -12.30
N ALA A 204 -12.28 8.19 -12.49
CA ALA A 204 -11.19 8.80 -13.25
C ALA A 204 -10.32 7.71 -13.89
N THR A 205 -9.66 8.03 -14.98
CA THR A 205 -8.73 7.16 -15.67
C THR A 205 -7.32 7.26 -15.10
N TRP A 206 -6.49 6.23 -15.32
CA TRP A 206 -5.07 6.29 -14.99
C TRP A 206 -4.33 7.39 -15.77
N ARG A 207 -4.75 7.62 -17.00
CA ARG A 207 -4.23 8.72 -17.84
C ARG A 207 -4.45 10.07 -17.18
N GLU A 208 -5.66 10.36 -16.71
CA GLU A 208 -5.98 11.61 -16.01
C GLU A 208 -5.16 11.78 -14.74
N TRP A 209 -4.98 10.70 -13.97
CA TRP A 209 -4.10 10.70 -12.79
C TRP A 209 -2.66 11.01 -13.16
N SER A 210 -2.11 10.37 -14.21
CA SER A 210 -0.73 10.59 -14.67
C SER A 210 -0.49 12.03 -15.08
N GLN A 211 -1.43 12.62 -15.85
CA GLN A 211 -1.40 14.02 -16.25
C GLN A 211 -1.51 14.96 -15.05
N ARG A 212 -2.37 14.60 -14.08
CA ARG A 212 -2.52 15.36 -12.84
C ARG A 212 -1.22 15.37 -12.03
N CYS A 213 -0.53 14.25 -11.90
CA CYS A 213 0.78 14.18 -11.24
C CYS A 213 1.79 15.14 -11.87
N ALA A 214 1.89 15.17 -13.21
CA ALA A 214 2.79 16.06 -13.90
C ALA A 214 2.45 17.56 -13.67
N ALA A 215 1.15 17.89 -13.70
CA ALA A 215 0.70 19.26 -13.43
C ALA A 215 0.93 19.68 -11.97
N LEU A 216 0.75 18.78 -11.02
CA LEU A 216 0.97 19.03 -9.60
C LEU A 216 2.45 19.23 -9.26
N ALA A 217 3.39 18.64 -10.01
CA ALA A 217 4.83 18.76 -9.75
C ALA A 217 5.33 20.22 -9.78
N THR A 218 4.65 21.10 -10.48
CA THR A 218 4.96 22.54 -10.54
C THR A 218 3.95 23.40 -9.78
N HIS A 219 2.99 22.79 -9.08
CA HIS A 219 1.98 23.55 -8.34
C HIS A 219 2.58 24.22 -7.10
N PRO A 220 2.24 25.49 -6.79
CA PRO A 220 2.80 26.22 -5.65
C PRO A 220 2.76 25.47 -4.33
N ALA A 221 1.62 24.83 -3.99
CA ALA A 221 1.48 24.06 -2.74
C ALA A 221 2.48 22.92 -2.64
N VAL A 222 2.85 22.26 -3.75
CA VAL A 222 3.88 21.22 -3.77
C VAL A 222 5.27 21.84 -3.63
N LEU A 223 5.53 22.94 -4.34
CA LEU A 223 6.82 23.64 -4.29
C LEU A 223 7.11 24.23 -2.89
N ASP A 224 6.09 24.68 -2.18
CA ASP A 224 6.23 25.19 -0.81
C ASP A 224 6.69 24.10 0.17
N SER A 225 6.37 22.83 -0.09
CA SER A 225 6.82 21.70 0.74
C SER A 225 8.27 21.27 0.51
N ARG A 226 8.97 21.81 -0.49
CA ARG A 226 10.33 21.36 -0.89
C ARG A 226 11.35 21.40 0.23
N ASN A 227 11.33 22.46 1.07
CA ASN A 227 12.30 22.61 2.16
C ASN A 227 12.11 21.50 3.21
N TYR A 228 10.85 21.18 3.53
CA TYR A 228 10.55 20.04 4.43
C TYR A 228 11.21 18.75 3.95
N TRP A 229 11.07 18.42 2.67
CA TRP A 229 11.63 17.19 2.10
C TRP A 229 13.15 17.19 2.06
N MET A 230 13.76 18.32 1.70
CA MET A 230 15.23 18.46 1.68
C MET A 230 15.83 18.36 3.09
N ASP A 231 15.20 19.00 4.08
CA ASP A 231 15.65 18.96 5.46
C ASP A 231 15.46 17.56 6.07
N ASN A 232 14.34 16.89 5.78
CA ASN A 232 14.02 15.57 6.33
C ASN A 232 14.97 14.49 5.81
N ALA A 233 15.36 14.55 4.55
CA ALA A 233 16.28 13.60 3.92
C ALA A 233 17.67 13.56 4.57
N ALA A 234 18.08 14.64 5.28
CA ALA A 234 19.38 14.75 5.93
C ALA A 234 19.41 14.32 7.42
N LYS A 235 18.25 13.98 8.00
CA LYS A 235 18.13 13.81 9.46
C LYS A 235 18.53 12.43 10.01
N ALA A 236 18.60 11.38 9.19
CA ALA A 236 18.90 10.03 9.68
C ALA A 236 20.29 9.94 10.32
N THR A 237 20.34 9.43 11.55
CA THR A 237 21.58 9.25 12.33
C THR A 237 21.94 7.79 12.55
N VAL A 238 20.98 6.88 12.42
CA VAL A 238 21.14 5.42 12.54
C VAL A 238 20.86 4.76 11.22
N ARG A 239 21.69 3.79 10.84
CA ARG A 239 21.55 3.01 9.60
C ARG A 239 21.49 1.53 9.93
N LEU A 240 20.54 0.83 9.29
CA LEU A 240 20.41 -0.64 9.34
C LEU A 240 21.24 -1.31 8.25
N ALA A 241 21.33 -0.67 7.08
CA ALA A 241 22.09 -1.16 5.95
C ALA A 241 23.58 -0.82 6.06
N GLY A 242 24.43 -1.70 5.51
CA GLY A 242 25.86 -1.46 5.41
C GLY A 242 26.68 -1.86 6.65
N LEU A 243 26.08 -2.52 7.63
CA LEU A 243 26.78 -3.14 8.74
C LEU A 243 27.49 -4.41 8.28
N ASP A 244 28.60 -4.25 7.54
CA ASP A 244 29.62 -5.26 7.20
C ASP A 244 29.09 -6.68 6.92
N THR A 245 28.36 -6.83 5.83
CA THR A 245 27.90 -8.14 5.34
C THR A 245 28.98 -8.82 4.47
N GLY A 246 30.01 -8.09 4.04
CA GLY A 246 31.05 -8.57 3.13
C GLY A 246 30.57 -8.87 1.70
N ALA A 247 29.28 -8.64 1.40
CA ALA A 247 28.70 -8.90 0.09
C ALA A 247 28.73 -7.65 -0.80
N ASP A 248 28.66 -7.86 -2.12
CA ASP A 248 28.42 -6.76 -3.07
C ASP A 248 26.98 -6.24 -2.86
N THR A 249 26.87 -5.04 -2.28
CA THR A 249 25.61 -4.39 -1.98
C THR A 249 25.17 -3.41 -3.07
N ALA A 250 25.93 -3.29 -4.15
CA ALA A 250 25.61 -2.40 -5.24
C ALA A 250 24.43 -2.93 -6.07
N GLY A 251 23.56 -2.01 -6.50
CA GLY A 251 22.43 -2.31 -7.39
C GLY A 251 21.22 -2.96 -6.73
N ALA A 252 20.21 -3.19 -7.57
CA ALA A 252 18.96 -3.83 -7.17
C ALA A 252 19.16 -5.28 -6.71
N PRO A 253 18.37 -5.80 -5.77
CA PRO A 253 18.42 -7.20 -5.36
C PRO A 253 17.85 -8.12 -6.43
N HIS A 254 18.38 -9.33 -6.51
CA HIS A 254 17.70 -10.45 -7.16
C HIS A 254 16.66 -11.05 -6.19
N ALA A 255 15.66 -11.74 -6.74
CA ALA A 255 14.68 -12.47 -5.93
C ALA A 255 15.35 -13.43 -4.92
N GLY A 256 16.48 -14.05 -5.32
CA GLY A 256 17.26 -14.95 -4.47
C GLY A 256 18.02 -14.30 -3.31
N ASP A 257 18.14 -12.97 -3.30
CA ASP A 257 18.78 -12.21 -2.21
C ASP A 257 17.80 -11.85 -1.10
N LEU A 258 16.50 -11.96 -1.38
CA LEU A 258 15.44 -11.59 -0.43
C LEU A 258 15.08 -12.75 0.49
N ARG A 259 14.87 -12.45 1.76
CA ARG A 259 14.45 -13.39 2.80
C ARG A 259 13.23 -12.84 3.50
N LYS A 260 12.38 -13.75 3.99
CA LYS A 260 11.16 -13.42 4.71
C LYS A 260 11.16 -14.04 6.10
N LEU A 261 10.78 -13.24 7.09
CA LEU A 261 10.38 -13.68 8.43
C LEU A 261 8.93 -13.27 8.62
N ALA A 262 8.14 -14.11 9.27
CA ALA A 262 6.73 -13.81 9.51
C ALA A 262 6.43 -13.92 10.99
N THR A 263 5.76 -12.92 11.54
CA THR A 263 5.24 -12.90 12.90
C THR A 263 3.78 -12.46 12.89
N ALA A 264 3.04 -12.78 13.95
CA ALA A 264 1.65 -12.37 14.10
C ALA A 264 1.31 -12.15 15.58
N LEU A 265 0.32 -11.30 15.82
CA LEU A 265 -0.35 -11.25 17.11
C LEU A 265 -1.42 -12.35 17.15
N THR A 266 -1.60 -13.00 18.32
CA THR A 266 -2.73 -13.89 18.51
C THR A 266 -4.06 -13.14 18.37
N PRO A 267 -5.21 -13.83 18.19
CA PRO A 267 -6.52 -13.17 18.15
C PRO A 267 -6.80 -12.31 19.39
N GLU A 268 -6.38 -12.76 20.58
CA GLU A 268 -6.53 -12.01 21.83
C GLU A 268 -5.67 -10.75 21.84
N GLN A 269 -4.39 -10.85 21.45
CA GLN A 269 -3.48 -9.72 21.35
C GLN A 269 -3.94 -8.73 20.27
N THR A 270 -4.48 -9.25 19.17
CA THR A 270 -5.05 -8.44 18.10
C THR A 270 -6.28 -7.66 18.58
N SER A 271 -7.14 -8.28 19.38
CA SER A 271 -8.27 -7.60 20.03
C SER A 271 -7.82 -6.54 21.03
N GLN A 272 -6.75 -6.83 21.78
CA GLN A 272 -6.10 -5.86 22.68
C GLN A 272 -5.56 -4.66 21.92
N PHE A 273 -4.86 -4.89 20.79
CA PHE A 273 -4.38 -3.84 19.89
C PHE A 273 -5.53 -2.95 19.37
N ASP A 274 -6.65 -3.55 18.94
CA ASP A 274 -7.81 -2.79 18.45
C ASP A 274 -8.49 -1.96 19.54
N ASN A 275 -8.53 -2.47 20.76
CA ASN A 275 -9.06 -1.74 21.90
C ASN A 275 -8.15 -0.56 22.26
N ALA A 276 -6.85 -0.79 22.39
CA ALA A 276 -5.88 0.26 22.68
C ALA A 276 -5.94 1.36 21.62
N ARG A 277 -5.97 1.02 20.33
CA ARG A 277 -6.10 1.99 19.24
C ARG A 277 -7.31 2.91 19.37
N ARG A 278 -8.45 2.35 19.82
CA ARG A 278 -9.67 3.14 20.05
C ARG A 278 -9.57 4.05 21.26
N LEU A 279 -9.00 3.56 22.35
CA LEU A 279 -8.80 4.33 23.59
C LEU A 279 -7.81 5.48 23.38
N LEU A 280 -6.70 5.20 22.70
CA LEU A 280 -5.66 6.18 22.40
C LEU A 280 -6.00 7.11 21.22
N GLN A 281 -7.11 6.85 20.51
CA GLN A 281 -7.50 7.56 19.28
C GLN A 281 -6.38 7.61 18.23
N SER A 282 -5.47 6.63 18.26
CA SER A 282 -4.31 6.54 17.37
C SER A 282 -4.62 5.74 16.11
N SER A 283 -3.98 6.09 15.02
CA SER A 283 -4.01 5.32 13.78
C SER A 283 -3.19 4.01 13.91
N ILE A 284 -3.44 3.06 13.01
CA ILE A 284 -2.64 1.84 12.94
C ILE A 284 -1.16 2.17 12.66
N ASP A 285 -0.92 3.12 11.76
CA ASP A 285 0.43 3.52 11.37
C ASP A 285 1.20 4.13 12.54
N GLU A 286 0.57 4.99 13.36
CA GLU A 286 1.21 5.58 14.54
C GLU A 286 1.67 4.51 15.53
N ILE A 287 0.80 3.54 15.85
CA ILE A 287 1.15 2.50 16.81
C ILE A 287 2.23 1.56 16.24
N LEU A 288 2.10 1.14 14.98
CA LEU A 288 3.11 0.28 14.35
C LEU A 288 4.47 0.97 14.24
N LEU A 289 4.49 2.26 13.91
CA LEU A 289 5.72 3.03 13.83
C LEU A 289 6.34 3.27 15.21
N ALA A 290 5.54 3.54 16.23
CA ALA A 290 6.05 3.68 17.61
C ALA A 290 6.65 2.36 18.12
N ALA A 291 5.98 1.22 17.85
CA ALA A 291 6.52 -0.10 18.17
C ALA A 291 7.81 -0.40 17.39
N LEU A 292 7.85 -0.04 16.08
CA LEU A 292 9.06 -0.19 15.26
C LEU A 292 10.21 0.67 15.80
N ALA A 293 9.93 1.92 16.15
CA ALA A 293 10.91 2.84 16.72
C ALA A 293 11.53 2.29 18.01
N ARG A 294 10.71 1.78 18.95
CA ARG A 294 11.18 1.15 20.18
C ARG A 294 11.95 -0.15 19.90
N THR A 295 11.49 -0.96 18.98
CA THR A 295 12.17 -2.21 18.59
C THR A 295 13.56 -1.92 18.01
N ILE A 296 13.68 -0.90 17.14
CA ILE A 296 14.97 -0.47 16.59
C ILE A 296 15.89 0.05 17.71
N ALA A 297 15.37 0.89 18.60
CA ALA A 297 16.17 1.43 19.71
C ALA A 297 16.75 0.32 20.59
N VAL A 298 15.95 -0.67 20.95
CA VAL A 298 16.41 -1.82 21.77
C VAL A 298 17.39 -2.72 21.02
N THR A 299 17.18 -2.92 19.70
CA THR A 299 17.97 -3.90 18.92
C THR A 299 19.25 -3.30 18.34
N VAL A 300 19.19 -2.05 17.89
CA VAL A 300 20.26 -1.38 17.13
C VAL A 300 20.82 -0.20 17.90
N GLY A 301 19.96 0.58 18.56
CA GLY A 301 20.32 1.78 19.34
C GLY A 301 19.43 2.97 19.03
N ASP A 302 19.52 3.98 19.91
CA ASP A 302 18.74 5.22 19.83
C ASP A 302 19.20 6.11 18.68
N GLY A 303 18.26 6.90 18.15
CA GLY A 303 18.53 7.90 17.12
C GLY A 303 17.38 8.10 16.14
N LEU A 304 17.68 8.68 14.98
CA LEU A 304 16.72 8.89 13.90
C LEU A 304 16.99 7.90 12.78
N VAL A 305 15.98 7.13 12.40
CA VAL A 305 16.02 6.19 11.27
C VAL A 305 15.18 6.73 10.11
N SER A 306 15.72 6.71 8.90
CA SER A 306 14.93 7.04 7.71
C SER A 306 14.04 5.86 7.32
N VAL A 307 12.74 6.10 7.34
CA VAL A 307 11.69 5.12 7.00
C VAL A 307 10.86 5.68 5.87
N ASP A 308 10.70 4.92 4.80
CA ASP A 308 9.72 5.23 3.77
C ASP A 308 8.36 4.66 4.17
N LEU A 309 7.32 5.47 4.04
CA LEU A 309 5.95 5.07 4.31
C LEU A 309 5.13 5.01 3.02
N ALA A 310 4.21 4.04 2.98
CA ALA A 310 3.13 4.04 2.01
C ALA A 310 1.92 4.79 2.59
N GLY A 311 1.56 5.90 1.96
CA GLY A 311 0.37 6.67 2.31
C GLY A 311 -0.73 6.55 1.26
N THR A 312 -1.93 7.07 1.57
CA THR A 312 -3.03 7.11 0.61
C THR A 312 -2.85 8.26 -0.38
N GLY A 313 -2.33 7.95 -1.58
CA GLY A 313 -2.17 8.94 -2.65
C GLY A 313 -3.49 9.31 -3.35
N ARG A 314 -4.58 8.62 -3.00
CA ARG A 314 -5.93 8.94 -3.49
C ARG A 314 -6.49 10.22 -2.87
N ALA A 315 -5.89 10.69 -1.75
CA ALA A 315 -6.11 12.03 -1.21
C ALA A 315 -5.31 13.03 -2.04
N VAL A 316 -5.90 13.47 -3.16
CA VAL A 316 -5.28 14.46 -4.06
C VAL A 316 -5.42 15.87 -3.52
N LEU A 317 -4.48 16.77 -3.90
CA LEU A 317 -4.53 18.20 -3.53
C LEU A 317 -5.75 18.93 -4.09
N ARG A 318 -6.42 18.38 -5.10
CA ARG A 318 -7.62 18.97 -5.72
C ARG A 318 -8.77 17.97 -5.65
N PRO A 319 -9.93 18.36 -5.09
CA PRO A 319 -11.07 17.46 -4.91
C PRO A 319 -11.81 17.09 -6.20
N ASP A 320 -11.44 17.67 -7.34
CA ASP A 320 -12.05 17.48 -8.65
C ASP A 320 -11.65 16.18 -9.37
N LEU A 321 -10.77 15.36 -8.77
CA LEU A 321 -10.37 14.07 -9.31
C LEU A 321 -10.70 12.94 -8.32
N ASP A 322 -11.71 12.17 -8.64
CA ASP A 322 -12.13 11.02 -7.82
C ASP A 322 -11.42 9.74 -8.28
N LEU A 323 -10.60 9.17 -7.41
CA LEU A 323 -9.82 7.95 -7.68
C LEU A 323 -10.38 6.70 -7.00
N ARG A 324 -11.59 6.76 -6.42
CA ARG A 324 -12.16 5.63 -5.66
C ARG A 324 -12.33 4.36 -6.49
N ARG A 325 -12.61 4.51 -7.80
CA ARG A 325 -12.76 3.38 -8.73
C ARG A 325 -11.67 3.33 -9.80
N THR A 326 -10.57 4.00 -9.60
CA THR A 326 -9.42 3.97 -10.51
C THR A 326 -8.49 2.84 -10.12
N ILE A 327 -8.21 1.91 -11.03
CA ILE A 327 -7.12 0.94 -10.87
C ILE A 327 -5.81 1.66 -11.19
N GLY A 328 -4.80 1.46 -10.34
CA GLY A 328 -3.47 2.05 -10.50
C GLY A 328 -2.73 2.18 -9.17
N TRP A 329 -1.42 2.20 -9.20
CA TRP A 329 -0.61 2.41 -7.99
C TRP A 329 -0.54 3.91 -7.65
N SER A 330 -1.60 4.40 -7.05
CA SER A 330 -1.78 5.80 -6.66
C SER A 330 -1.35 6.12 -5.23
N SER A 331 -0.92 5.12 -4.43
CA SER A 331 -0.35 5.35 -3.10
C SER A 331 0.81 6.34 -3.16
N THR A 332 1.04 7.08 -2.09
CA THR A 332 2.25 7.90 -1.95
C THR A 332 3.35 7.09 -1.29
N ILE A 333 4.60 7.37 -1.63
CA ILE A 333 5.77 6.83 -0.93
C ILE A 333 6.68 7.99 -0.59
N TYR A 334 6.97 8.16 0.69
CA TYR A 334 7.72 9.30 1.18
C TYR A 334 8.53 8.96 2.44
N PRO A 335 9.70 9.58 2.63
CA PRO A 335 10.54 9.36 3.80
C PRO A 335 10.07 10.17 5.01
N ILE A 336 10.19 9.56 6.19
CA ILE A 336 10.16 10.24 7.49
C ILE A 336 11.45 9.96 8.25
N ALA A 337 11.80 10.84 9.18
CA ALA A 337 12.85 10.59 10.18
C ALA A 337 12.17 10.08 11.45
N LEU A 338 12.11 8.76 11.60
CA LEU A 338 11.47 8.10 12.74
C LEU A 338 12.34 8.21 13.98
N PRO A 339 11.85 8.82 15.08
CA PRO A 339 12.60 8.89 16.34
C PRO A 339 12.59 7.53 17.05
N CYS A 340 13.75 6.90 17.17
CA CYS A 340 13.93 5.62 17.83
C CYS A 340 14.48 5.86 19.24
N MET A 341 13.70 5.55 20.27
CA MET A 341 14.03 5.70 21.68
C MET A 341 13.54 4.47 22.45
N ASP A 342 14.38 3.95 23.37
CA ASP A 342 13.99 2.88 24.28
C ASP A 342 13.08 3.40 25.43
N SER A 343 12.69 2.52 26.35
CA SER A 343 11.83 2.89 27.48
C SER A 343 12.52 3.80 28.51
N ALA A 344 13.86 3.88 28.51
CA ALA A 344 14.62 4.83 29.34
C ALA A 344 14.67 6.22 28.70
N GLY A 345 14.63 6.29 27.36
CA GLY A 345 14.64 7.55 26.60
C GLY A 345 13.27 8.21 26.50
N ALA A 346 12.18 7.43 26.38
CA ALA A 346 10.82 7.95 26.30
C ALA A 346 9.80 6.93 26.79
N SER A 347 8.78 7.37 27.55
CA SER A 347 7.60 6.55 27.87
C SER A 347 6.78 6.27 26.60
N ALA A 348 5.89 5.27 26.65
CA ALA A 348 5.02 4.94 25.50
C ALA A 348 4.13 6.10 25.04
N PRO A 349 3.44 6.86 25.94
CA PRO A 349 2.68 8.03 25.52
C PRO A 349 3.56 9.10 24.85
N GLN A 350 4.78 9.33 25.37
CA GLN A 350 5.72 10.29 24.79
C GLN A 350 6.17 9.85 23.39
N LEU A 351 6.53 8.59 23.21
CA LEU A 351 6.95 8.05 21.91
C LEU A 351 5.81 8.10 20.88
N LEU A 352 4.59 7.74 21.26
CA LEU A 352 3.40 7.87 20.41
C LEU A 352 3.18 9.32 19.99
N SER A 353 3.27 10.27 20.92
CA SER A 353 3.14 11.70 20.62
C SER A 353 4.23 12.20 19.66
N GLU A 354 5.47 11.74 19.81
CA GLU A 354 6.56 12.08 18.88
C GLU A 354 6.33 11.53 17.48
N VAL A 355 5.83 10.29 17.38
CA VAL A 355 5.50 9.67 16.10
C VAL A 355 4.30 10.38 15.44
N SER A 356 3.23 10.64 16.20
CA SER A 356 2.06 11.38 15.70
C SER A 356 2.48 12.75 15.16
N ARG A 357 3.27 13.53 15.92
CA ARG A 357 3.80 14.82 15.48
C ARG A 357 4.67 14.71 14.22
N THR A 358 5.45 13.63 14.09
CA THR A 358 6.25 13.38 12.88
C THR A 358 5.37 13.13 11.67
N LEU A 359 4.27 12.40 11.81
CA LEU A 359 3.30 12.14 10.74
C LEU A 359 2.48 13.39 10.39
N ASP A 360 2.02 14.14 11.38
CA ASP A 360 1.26 15.39 11.20
C ASP A 360 2.07 16.48 10.48
N ALA A 361 3.38 16.48 10.67
CA ALA A 361 4.28 17.40 9.99
C ALA A 361 4.44 17.10 8.49
N VAL A 362 3.99 15.94 8.00
CA VAL A 362 4.13 15.52 6.60
C VAL A 362 3.21 16.37 5.70
N PRO A 363 3.75 17.18 4.78
CA PRO A 363 2.94 18.02 3.91
C PRO A 363 2.09 17.18 2.95
N HIS A 364 0.81 17.53 2.85
CA HIS A 364 -0.11 16.97 1.85
C HIS A 364 -0.10 15.44 1.76
N HIS A 365 -0.08 14.76 2.90
CA HIS A 365 -0.06 13.29 2.99
C HIS A 365 1.06 12.63 2.15
N GLY A 366 2.20 13.30 2.03
CA GLY A 366 3.39 12.76 1.38
C GLY A 366 3.42 12.82 -0.14
N ILE A 367 2.35 13.25 -0.82
CA ILE A 367 2.31 13.28 -2.30
C ILE A 367 3.40 14.16 -2.91
N GLY A 368 3.77 15.26 -2.23
CA GLY A 368 4.77 16.21 -2.68
C GLY A 368 6.16 15.59 -2.89
N TYR A 369 6.55 14.62 -2.06
CA TYR A 369 7.88 14.02 -2.16
C TYR A 369 8.13 13.38 -3.55
N GLY A 370 7.25 12.46 -3.95
CA GLY A 370 7.39 11.78 -5.22
C GLY A 370 7.35 12.73 -6.42
N LEU A 371 6.45 13.73 -6.39
CA LEU A 371 6.35 14.74 -7.43
C LEU A 371 7.64 15.55 -7.56
N LEU A 372 8.22 16.01 -6.45
CA LEU A 372 9.45 16.81 -6.44
C LEU A 372 10.69 15.98 -6.77
N ARG A 373 10.72 14.68 -6.36
CA ARG A 373 11.85 13.78 -6.60
C ARG A 373 11.94 13.28 -8.03
N TYR A 374 10.81 13.05 -8.69
CA TYR A 374 10.77 12.36 -9.98
C TYR A 374 10.27 13.24 -11.15
N LEU A 375 9.44 14.24 -10.88
CA LEU A 375 8.79 15.04 -11.94
C LEU A 375 9.20 16.51 -11.97
N HIS A 376 9.88 17.01 -10.93
CA HIS A 376 10.33 18.40 -10.87
C HIS A 376 11.86 18.48 -10.98
N ALA A 377 12.37 18.72 -12.17
CA ALA A 377 13.81 18.69 -12.46
C ALA A 377 14.70 19.51 -11.50
N PRO A 378 14.33 20.74 -11.04
CA PRO A 378 15.18 21.51 -10.12
C PRO A 378 15.40 20.89 -8.75
N THR A 379 14.47 20.05 -8.23
CA THR A 379 14.58 19.38 -6.92
C THR A 379 14.97 17.92 -7.03
N ALA A 380 14.75 17.30 -8.18
CA ALA A 380 14.97 15.87 -8.41
C ALA A 380 16.41 15.45 -8.09
N GLU A 381 17.40 16.22 -8.55
CA GLU A 381 18.82 15.93 -8.37
C GLU A 381 19.24 16.01 -6.90
N VAL A 382 18.77 17.04 -6.18
CA VAL A 382 19.05 17.23 -4.75
C VAL A 382 18.45 16.11 -3.90
N LEU A 383 17.17 15.77 -4.15
CA LEU A 383 16.50 14.69 -3.43
C LEU A 383 17.05 13.31 -3.82
N ALA A 384 17.57 13.13 -5.03
CA ALA A 384 18.26 11.92 -5.45
C ALA A 384 19.60 11.69 -4.76
N ALA A 385 20.29 12.77 -4.41
CA ALA A 385 21.59 12.71 -3.71
C ALA A 385 21.46 12.34 -2.23
N ALA A 386 20.26 12.42 -1.66
CA ALA A 386 20.01 11.99 -0.29
C ALA A 386 20.18 10.48 -0.13
N SER A 387 20.64 10.05 1.03
CA SER A 387 20.72 8.63 1.36
C SER A 387 19.32 7.99 1.31
N PRO A 388 19.13 6.87 0.61
CA PRO A 388 17.84 6.20 0.58
C PRO A 388 17.44 5.69 1.98
N SER A 389 16.15 5.57 2.23
CA SER A 389 15.63 4.98 3.46
C SER A 389 16.03 3.50 3.56
N ASP A 390 16.36 3.07 4.78
CA ASP A 390 16.72 1.67 5.05
C ASP A 390 15.49 0.77 5.18
N ILE A 391 14.36 1.34 5.58
CA ILE A 391 13.13 0.61 5.87
C ILE A 391 12.00 1.14 5.01
N PHE A 392 11.17 0.22 4.50
CA PHE A 392 9.85 0.54 3.97
C PHE A 392 8.78 -0.06 4.88
N VAL A 393 7.79 0.73 5.27
CA VAL A 393 6.67 0.27 6.10
C VAL A 393 5.38 0.46 5.32
N SER A 394 4.55 -0.58 5.29
CA SER A 394 3.23 -0.54 4.67
C SER A 394 2.20 -1.32 5.48
N TYR A 395 1.00 -0.74 5.61
CA TYR A 395 -0.18 -1.45 6.10
C TYR A 395 -1.11 -1.75 4.92
N LEU A 396 -1.32 -3.04 4.62
CA LEU A 396 -2.09 -3.50 3.47
C LEU A 396 -3.61 -3.57 3.72
N GLY A 397 -4.04 -3.20 4.93
CA GLY A 397 -5.44 -3.35 5.33
C GLY A 397 -5.81 -4.80 5.65
N MET A 398 -7.08 -5.12 5.46
CA MET A 398 -7.60 -6.48 5.63
C MET A 398 -7.41 -7.26 4.32
N ILE A 399 -6.79 -8.43 4.40
CA ILE A 399 -6.80 -9.39 3.30
C ILE A 399 -8.13 -10.12 3.36
N PRO A 400 -8.96 -10.04 2.31
CA PRO A 400 -10.27 -10.68 2.33
C PRO A 400 -10.18 -12.19 2.56
N GLU A 401 -11.03 -12.71 3.41
CA GLU A 401 -11.33 -14.13 3.49
C GLU A 401 -12.45 -14.40 2.49
N TRP A 402 -12.11 -15.10 1.43
CA TRP A 402 -13.10 -15.49 0.43
C TRP A 402 -13.84 -16.71 0.95
N GLN A 403 -15.11 -16.53 1.30
CA GLN A 403 -15.96 -17.65 1.72
C GLN A 403 -16.35 -18.47 0.50
N GLU A 404 -16.32 -19.80 0.63
CA GLU A 404 -16.86 -20.71 -0.36
C GLU A 404 -18.36 -20.39 -0.58
N SER A 405 -18.76 -20.33 -1.83
CA SER A 405 -20.12 -20.07 -2.24
C SER A 405 -20.47 -20.98 -3.42
N ASP A 406 -21.77 -21.14 -3.72
CA ASP A 406 -22.24 -21.88 -4.89
C ASP A 406 -22.09 -21.07 -6.21
N ALA A 407 -21.44 -19.91 -6.17
CA ALA A 407 -21.21 -19.10 -7.36
C ALA A 407 -20.29 -19.85 -8.35
N PRO A 408 -20.63 -19.82 -9.66
CA PRO A 408 -19.85 -20.52 -10.68
C PRO A 408 -18.43 -19.96 -10.85
N VAL A 409 -18.17 -18.76 -10.36
CA VAL A 409 -16.82 -18.14 -10.28
C VAL A 409 -16.68 -17.45 -8.93
N GLN A 410 -15.62 -17.77 -8.23
CA GLN A 410 -15.31 -17.19 -6.93
C GLN A 410 -13.79 -17.10 -6.74
N PHE A 411 -13.31 -16.16 -5.91
CA PHE A 411 -11.91 -16.13 -5.55
C PHE A 411 -11.53 -17.35 -4.72
N ASP A 412 -10.35 -17.90 -4.98
CA ASP A 412 -9.78 -18.97 -4.17
C ASP A 412 -9.10 -18.37 -2.95
N GLY A 413 -9.63 -18.64 -1.75
CA GLY A 413 -9.16 -18.05 -0.50
C GLY A 413 -7.74 -18.48 -0.13
N GLU A 414 -7.39 -19.75 -0.32
CA GLU A 414 -6.07 -20.28 0.02
C GLU A 414 -5.00 -19.77 -0.95
N ASN A 415 -5.26 -19.81 -2.25
CA ASN A 415 -4.33 -19.32 -3.26
C ASN A 415 -4.35 -17.79 -3.39
N GLY A 416 -5.42 -17.11 -2.97
CA GLY A 416 -5.52 -15.64 -2.90
C GLY A 416 -4.59 -15.00 -1.87
N LEU A 417 -4.09 -15.78 -0.91
CA LEU A 417 -3.09 -15.34 0.07
C LEU A 417 -1.67 -15.17 -0.50
N ALA A 418 -1.45 -15.52 -1.74
CA ALA A 418 -0.17 -15.35 -2.42
C ALA A 418 0.33 -13.89 -2.48
N ILE A 419 -0.53 -12.90 -2.18
CA ILE A 419 -0.09 -11.51 -1.98
C ILE A 419 0.97 -11.40 -0.86
N ARG A 420 0.93 -12.29 0.13
CA ARG A 420 1.91 -12.35 1.22
C ARG A 420 3.29 -12.78 0.73
N GLU A 421 3.34 -13.57 -0.33
CA GLU A 421 4.58 -14.09 -0.93
C GLU A 421 5.10 -13.20 -2.06
N THR A 422 4.41 -12.09 -2.35
CA THR A 422 4.89 -11.12 -3.35
C THR A 422 6.17 -10.46 -2.85
N LEU A 423 7.24 -10.56 -3.65
CA LEU A 423 8.54 -10.00 -3.32
C LEU A 423 8.48 -8.48 -3.12
N PRO A 424 9.34 -7.90 -2.27
CA PRO A 424 9.58 -6.46 -2.22
C PRO A 424 10.09 -5.94 -3.57
N GLY A 425 9.47 -4.88 -4.08
CA GLY A 425 9.81 -4.33 -5.40
C GLY A 425 10.51 -2.98 -5.37
N LEU A 426 10.72 -2.39 -4.18
CA LEU A 426 11.24 -1.02 -4.04
C LEU A 426 12.74 -0.96 -3.70
N GLY A 427 13.39 -2.12 -3.53
CA GLY A 427 14.83 -2.19 -3.28
C GLY A 427 15.28 -1.70 -1.91
N HIS A 428 14.39 -1.61 -0.91
CA HIS A 428 14.78 -1.29 0.47
C HIS A 428 15.57 -2.44 1.10
N PRO A 429 16.53 -2.15 1.97
CA PRO A 429 17.21 -3.17 2.78
C PRO A 429 16.27 -4.00 3.63
N LEU A 430 15.25 -3.36 4.22
CA LEU A 430 14.23 -3.99 5.07
C LEU A 430 12.84 -3.48 4.69
N GLU A 431 11.86 -4.37 4.65
CA GLU A 431 10.45 -4.00 4.46
C GLU A 431 9.61 -4.66 5.55
N LEU A 432 8.84 -3.86 6.30
CA LEU A 432 7.81 -4.33 7.22
C LEU A 432 6.43 -4.17 6.55
N ARG A 433 5.78 -5.28 6.34
CA ARG A 433 4.45 -5.35 5.73
C ARG A 433 3.46 -5.88 6.74
N ALA A 434 2.57 -5.01 7.24
CA ALA A 434 1.53 -5.39 8.18
C ALA A 434 0.18 -5.55 7.48
N TYR A 435 -0.65 -6.49 7.92
CA TYR A 435 -1.99 -6.74 7.39
C TYR A 435 -2.84 -7.54 8.36
N ARG A 436 -4.17 -7.49 8.16
CA ARG A 436 -5.15 -8.29 8.90
C ARG A 436 -5.56 -9.51 8.09
N HIS A 437 -5.58 -10.67 8.72
CA HIS A 437 -6.10 -11.91 8.15
C HIS A 437 -6.45 -12.90 9.27
N GLY A 438 -7.54 -13.67 9.14
CA GLY A 438 -7.92 -14.70 10.11
C GLY A 438 -8.17 -14.17 11.54
N GLY A 439 -8.55 -12.89 11.69
CA GLY A 439 -8.69 -12.26 13.00
C GLY A 439 -7.37 -11.86 13.66
N GLU A 440 -6.24 -12.03 12.99
CA GLU A 440 -4.89 -11.74 13.46
C GLU A 440 -4.27 -10.54 12.75
N LEU A 441 -3.38 -9.82 13.44
CA LEU A 441 -2.48 -8.84 12.84
C LEU A 441 -1.16 -9.53 12.51
N HIS A 442 -0.90 -9.66 11.22
CA HIS A 442 0.32 -10.25 10.69
C HIS A 442 1.35 -9.18 10.38
N MET A 443 2.64 -9.50 10.56
CA MET A 443 3.80 -8.69 10.24
C MET A 443 4.80 -9.54 9.46
N ASP A 444 4.95 -9.26 8.17
CA ASP A 444 5.94 -9.87 7.30
C ASP A 444 7.16 -8.96 7.19
N TRP A 445 8.33 -9.50 7.50
CA TRP A 445 9.62 -8.84 7.47
C TRP A 445 10.42 -9.36 6.30
N TRP A 446 10.52 -8.58 5.23
CA TRP A 446 11.37 -8.88 4.11
C TRP A 446 12.70 -8.16 4.21
N TYR A 447 13.82 -8.82 3.94
CA TYR A 447 15.11 -8.17 3.96
C TYR A 447 16.04 -8.69 2.86
N ASP A 448 16.89 -7.78 2.34
CA ASP A 448 18.00 -8.09 1.44
C ASP A 448 19.17 -8.60 2.28
N CYS A 449 19.46 -9.91 2.22
CA CYS A 449 20.49 -10.55 3.04
C CYS A 449 21.93 -10.11 2.68
N ARG A 450 22.11 -9.39 1.58
CA ARG A 450 23.38 -8.75 1.23
C ARG A 450 23.62 -7.48 2.04
N ARG A 451 22.55 -6.79 2.47
CA ARG A 451 22.56 -5.45 3.08
C ARG A 451 22.19 -5.44 4.57
N VAL A 452 21.38 -6.39 5.02
CA VAL A 452 20.95 -6.55 6.42
C VAL A 452 21.39 -7.92 6.94
N ARG A 453 22.03 -7.95 8.10
CA ARG A 453 22.42 -9.21 8.75
C ARG A 453 21.16 -9.99 9.18
N SER A 454 21.14 -11.29 8.93
CA SER A 454 20.04 -12.14 9.32
C SER A 454 19.71 -12.05 10.82
N GLY A 455 20.72 -12.06 11.69
CA GLY A 455 20.51 -11.92 13.14
C GLY A 455 19.88 -10.58 13.56
N THR A 456 20.15 -9.47 12.83
CA THR A 456 19.47 -8.19 13.08
C THR A 456 18.02 -8.24 12.64
N ALA A 457 17.73 -8.79 11.45
CA ALA A 457 16.36 -8.95 10.95
C ALA A 457 15.55 -9.90 11.85
N GLU A 458 16.14 -11.00 12.29
CA GLU A 458 15.54 -11.96 13.23
C GLU A 458 15.21 -11.30 14.57
N ALA A 459 16.16 -10.56 15.16
CA ALA A 459 15.95 -9.86 16.43
C ALA A 459 14.83 -8.82 16.34
N LEU A 460 14.75 -8.04 15.23
CA LEU A 460 13.66 -7.09 15.00
C LEU A 460 12.32 -7.81 14.91
N ALA A 461 12.24 -8.86 14.11
CA ALA A 461 11.00 -9.61 13.88
C ALA A 461 10.49 -10.32 15.15
N GLU A 462 11.39 -10.94 15.92
CA GLU A 462 11.03 -11.69 17.13
C GLU A 462 10.60 -10.79 18.29
N GLN A 463 11.24 -9.62 18.46
CA GLN A 463 10.94 -8.71 19.57
C GLN A 463 9.72 -7.83 19.30
N PHE A 464 9.43 -7.51 18.06
CA PHE A 464 8.40 -6.55 17.67
C PHE A 464 7.00 -6.86 18.25
N PRO A 465 6.44 -8.09 18.21
CA PRO A 465 5.12 -8.38 18.75
C PRO A 465 5.01 -8.12 20.26
N ALA A 466 6.04 -8.50 21.03
CA ALA A 466 6.07 -8.30 22.47
C ALA A 466 6.18 -6.81 22.82
N ILE A 467 7.08 -6.08 22.15
CA ILE A 467 7.25 -4.63 22.31
C ILE A 467 5.98 -3.87 21.94
N LEU A 468 5.29 -4.30 20.86
CA LEU A 468 4.01 -3.69 20.45
C LEU A 468 2.95 -3.81 21.56
N ILE A 469 2.79 -5.01 22.14
CA ILE A 469 1.80 -5.25 23.21
C ILE A 469 2.18 -4.51 24.49
N GLU A 470 3.45 -4.49 24.87
CA GLU A 470 3.95 -3.72 26.02
C GLU A 470 3.70 -2.22 25.85
N LEU A 471 4.07 -1.67 24.68
CA LEU A 471 3.90 -0.25 24.36
C LEU A 471 2.45 0.20 24.45
N ILE A 472 1.50 -0.54 23.86
CA ILE A 472 0.08 -0.16 23.93
C ILE A 472 -0.47 -0.29 25.35
N GLY A 473 -0.02 -1.29 26.13
CA GLY A 473 -0.41 -1.44 27.52
C GLY A 473 0.06 -0.26 28.40
N GLU A 474 1.33 0.12 28.25
CA GLU A 474 1.92 1.29 28.92
C GLU A 474 1.21 2.60 28.51
N ALA A 475 0.92 2.76 27.22
CA ALA A 475 0.27 3.96 26.71
C ALA A 475 -1.17 4.13 27.22
N VAL A 476 -1.95 3.05 27.29
CA VAL A 476 -3.32 3.08 27.83
C VAL A 476 -3.30 3.41 29.33
N ALA A 477 -2.44 2.77 30.12
CA ALA A 477 -2.31 3.04 31.55
C ALA A 477 -1.90 4.50 31.82
N GLY A 478 -0.96 5.05 31.03
CA GLY A 478 -0.55 6.46 31.18
C GLY A 478 -1.59 7.48 30.73
N GLY A 479 -2.56 7.08 29.89
CA GLY A 479 -3.69 7.92 29.48
C GLY A 479 -4.80 7.97 30.54
N GLU A 480 -5.02 6.88 31.28
CA GLU A 480 -5.98 6.83 32.39
C GLU A 480 -5.54 7.75 33.55
N ASP A 481 -4.24 7.75 33.90
CA ASP A 481 -3.70 8.64 34.94
C ASP A 481 -3.86 10.14 34.59
N SER A 482 -3.79 10.50 33.30
CA SER A 482 -3.95 11.90 32.89
C SER A 482 -5.41 12.36 32.81
N SER A 483 -6.35 11.44 32.58
CA SER A 483 -7.79 11.76 32.57
C SER A 483 -8.37 11.93 33.98
N ASP A 484 -7.83 11.22 34.96
CA ASP A 484 -8.24 11.38 36.37
C ASP A 484 -7.78 12.73 36.93
N ASP A 485 -6.61 13.25 36.53
CA ASP A 485 -6.13 14.57 36.94
C ASP A 485 -6.93 15.72 36.25
N GLU A 486 -7.35 15.57 34.99
CA GLU A 486 -8.17 16.56 34.28
C GLU A 486 -9.60 16.58 34.80
N ASP A 487 -10.20 15.42 35.15
CA ASP A 487 -11.54 15.32 35.72
C ASP A 487 -11.60 15.87 37.17
N GLU A 488 -10.51 15.74 37.95
CA GLU A 488 -10.42 16.39 39.29
C GLU A 488 -10.30 17.92 39.19
N ASP A 489 -9.52 18.45 38.23
CA ASP A 489 -9.40 19.89 37.99
C ASP A 489 -10.69 20.50 37.42
N GLU A 490 -11.39 19.80 36.53
CA GLU A 490 -12.71 20.23 36.01
C GLU A 490 -13.80 20.15 37.08
N ALA A 491 -13.77 19.15 37.96
CA ALA A 491 -14.69 19.03 39.11
C ALA A 491 -14.41 20.13 40.14
N LEU A 492 -13.18 20.51 40.39
CA LEU A 492 -12.80 21.62 41.25
C LEU A 492 -13.22 22.97 40.66
N ALA A 493 -13.10 23.17 39.35
CA ALA A 493 -13.55 24.37 38.65
C ALA A 493 -15.08 24.52 38.65
N LEU A 494 -15.83 23.42 38.54
CA LEU A 494 -17.31 23.41 38.63
C LEU A 494 -17.83 23.69 40.05
N VAL A 495 -17.09 23.27 41.08
CA VAL A 495 -17.45 23.59 42.48
C VAL A 495 -17.23 25.08 42.78
N ASP A 496 -16.22 25.71 42.22
CA ASP A 496 -15.96 27.14 42.43
C ASP A 496 -16.98 28.05 41.69
N LEU A 497 -17.52 27.60 40.55
CA LEU A 497 -18.59 28.30 39.82
C LEU A 497 -19.96 28.18 40.53
N SER A 498 -20.22 27.11 41.30
CA SER A 498 -21.48 26.95 42.04
C SER A 498 -21.55 27.84 43.29
N ALA A 499 -20.43 28.25 43.84
CA ALA A 499 -20.36 29.19 44.98
C ALA A 499 -20.60 30.65 44.53
N ALA A 500 -20.34 30.99 43.27
CA ALA A 500 -20.50 32.35 42.76
C ALA A 500 -21.93 32.72 42.32
N VAL A 501 -22.86 31.75 42.25
CA VAL A 501 -24.26 31.96 41.80
C VAL A 501 -25.27 32.20 42.95
N LEU A 502 -24.85 32.13 44.22
CA LEU A 502 -25.74 32.24 45.37
C LEU A 502 -25.74 33.61 46.09
N ASP A 503 -25.05 34.64 45.54
CA ASP A 503 -24.94 35.98 46.17
C ASP A 503 -25.64 37.13 45.43
N ASP A 504 -26.55 36.85 44.49
CA ASP A 504 -27.31 37.89 43.77
C ASP A 504 -28.86 37.79 44.00
N ASP A 505 -29.30 37.62 45.23
CA ASP A 505 -30.71 37.86 45.60
C ASP A 505 -30.75 38.46 47.03
N GLU A 506 -30.53 39.79 47.13
CA GLU A 506 -31.10 40.71 48.13
C GLU A 506 -31.35 42.10 47.54
#